data_bb967bc4086aa965bf0f35011f1b540d
#
_entry.id   bb967bc4086aa965bf0f35011f1b540d
#
_cell.length_a   1.000
_cell.length_b   1.000
_cell.length_c   1.000
_cell.angle_alpha   90.00
_cell.angle_beta   90.00
_cell.angle_gamma   90.00
#
_symmetry.space_group_name_H-M   'P 1'
#
loop_
_entity.id
_entity.type
_entity.pdbx_description
1 polymer ?
#
loop_
_entity_poly.entity_id
_entity_poly.type
_entity_poly.pdbx_seq_one_letter_code
_entity_poly.pdbx_strand_id
1 'polypeptide(L)'
;MNPTIAALADRLAGFDALVEVGVGRRTDLARALADAGARVTATDVHPRAVPANVSFERDDLTDPDHRLYAGADAVYARNLPRELHRPARAVAREAGATFLFTTLGSEFPAVDATPETLPGETLYAVTTDHPTPAGERRRA
;
A
#
# COMPACT_ATOMS: atom_id res chain seq x y z
N MET A 1 0.96 -20.65 -3.55
CA MET A 1 0.47 -19.24 -3.53
C MET A 1 -0.36 -19.05 -4.77
N ASN A 2 -1.49 -18.37 -4.67
CA ASN A 2 -2.32 -18.17 -5.85
C ASN A 2 -1.69 -17.17 -6.81
N PRO A 3 -2.06 -17.21 -8.09
CA PRO A 3 -1.42 -16.34 -9.10
C PRO A 3 -1.60 -14.85 -8.85
N THR A 4 -2.72 -14.45 -8.27
CA THR A 4 -2.96 -13.03 -7.99
C THR A 4 -2.04 -12.53 -6.90
N ILE A 5 -1.88 -13.30 -5.82
CA ILE A 5 -0.98 -12.92 -4.75
C ILE A 5 0.48 -12.90 -5.23
N ALA A 6 0.86 -13.88 -6.05
CA ALA A 6 2.19 -13.90 -6.63
C ALA A 6 2.45 -12.67 -7.49
N ALA A 7 1.47 -12.27 -8.31
CA ALA A 7 1.62 -11.09 -9.17
C ALA A 7 1.70 -9.80 -8.35
N LEU A 8 0.88 -9.70 -7.29
CA LEU A 8 0.94 -8.54 -6.40
C LEU A 8 2.29 -8.47 -5.70
N ALA A 9 2.78 -9.61 -5.20
CA ALA A 9 4.07 -9.67 -4.54
C ALA A 9 5.20 -9.26 -5.50
N ASP A 10 5.17 -9.73 -6.73
CA ASP A 10 6.16 -9.36 -7.74
C ASP A 10 6.14 -7.86 -8.00
N ARG A 11 4.96 -7.29 -8.13
CA ARG A 11 4.81 -5.86 -8.43
C ARG A 11 5.32 -5.01 -7.28
N LEU A 12 5.08 -5.45 -6.04
CA LEU A 12 5.47 -4.68 -4.85
C LEU A 12 6.90 -4.99 -4.39
N ALA A 13 7.54 -6.00 -4.95
CA ALA A 13 8.87 -6.42 -4.50
C ALA A 13 9.96 -5.39 -4.78
N GLY A 14 9.69 -4.39 -5.62
CA GLY A 14 10.66 -3.34 -5.90
C GLY A 14 10.80 -2.31 -4.79
N PHE A 15 9.93 -2.36 -3.79
CA PHE A 15 9.94 -1.41 -2.68
C PHE A 15 10.61 -2.05 -1.47
N ASP A 16 11.48 -1.30 -0.78
CA ASP A 16 12.20 -1.83 0.37
C ASP A 16 11.40 -1.73 1.66
N ALA A 17 10.56 -0.71 1.80
CA ALA A 17 9.76 -0.49 3.00
C ALA A 17 8.33 -0.21 2.58
N LEU A 18 7.40 -1.04 3.08
CA LEU A 18 6.00 -0.94 2.71
C LEU A 18 5.12 -0.91 3.95
N VAL A 19 3.99 -0.22 3.84
CA VAL A 19 2.93 -0.28 4.84
C VAL A 19 1.67 -0.79 4.17
N GLU A 20 1.12 -1.88 4.71
CA GLU A 20 -0.18 -2.39 4.27
C GLU A 20 -1.27 -1.81 5.15
N VAL A 21 -2.25 -1.17 4.53
CA VAL A 21 -3.39 -0.57 5.24
C VAL A 21 -4.57 -1.52 5.20
N GLY A 22 -5.19 -1.75 6.37
CA GLY A 22 -6.36 -2.60 6.44
C GLY A 22 -6.02 -4.06 6.17
N VAL A 23 -5.01 -4.59 6.84
CA VAL A 23 -4.52 -5.94 6.56
C VAL A 23 -5.59 -7.00 6.81
N GLY A 24 -6.48 -6.78 7.76
CA GLY A 24 -7.52 -7.74 8.08
C GLY A 24 -6.92 -9.07 8.51
N ARG A 25 -7.53 -10.15 8.02
CA ARG A 25 -7.07 -11.50 8.35
C ARG A 25 -6.22 -12.12 7.25
N ARG A 26 -5.97 -11.38 6.17
CA ARG A 26 -5.25 -11.91 5.01
C ARG A 26 -3.83 -11.37 5.04
N THR A 27 -2.93 -12.18 5.57
CA THR A 27 -1.54 -11.78 5.75
C THR A 27 -0.59 -12.41 4.72
N ASP A 28 -1.14 -13.08 3.72
CA ASP A 28 -0.37 -13.81 2.74
C ASP A 28 0.56 -12.89 1.91
N LEU A 29 0.04 -11.73 1.49
CA LEU A 29 0.85 -10.80 0.71
C LEU A 29 1.94 -10.16 1.58
N ALA A 30 1.59 -9.72 2.79
CA ALA A 30 2.58 -9.14 3.70
C ALA A 30 3.69 -10.14 4.02
N ARG A 31 3.31 -11.40 4.24
CA ARG A 31 4.29 -12.47 4.48
C ARG A 31 5.22 -12.65 3.29
N ALA A 32 4.65 -12.70 2.08
CA ALA A 32 5.46 -12.91 0.88
C ALA A 32 6.47 -11.77 0.69
N LEU A 33 6.06 -10.55 0.95
CA LEU A 33 6.95 -9.39 0.82
C LEU A 33 8.06 -9.41 1.87
N ALA A 34 7.69 -9.73 3.12
CA ALA A 34 8.68 -9.81 4.20
C ALA A 34 9.65 -10.97 3.99
N ASP A 35 9.15 -12.10 3.50
CA ASP A 35 10.01 -13.25 3.18
C ASP A 35 11.00 -12.90 2.08
N ALA A 36 10.64 -12.00 1.18
CA ALA A 36 11.52 -11.53 0.10
C ALA A 36 12.49 -10.44 0.57
N GLY A 37 12.46 -10.06 1.82
CA GLY A 37 13.42 -9.13 2.40
C GLY A 37 12.93 -7.72 2.63
N ALA A 38 11.67 -7.40 2.30
CA ALA A 38 11.15 -6.07 2.52
C ALA A 38 10.82 -5.85 3.99
N ARG A 39 10.87 -4.60 4.42
CA ARG A 39 10.34 -4.19 5.72
C ARG A 39 8.86 -3.90 5.54
N VAL A 40 8.02 -4.69 6.20
CA VAL A 40 6.56 -4.56 6.06
C VAL A 40 5.94 -4.25 7.41
N THR A 41 5.18 -3.18 7.46
CA THR A 41 4.32 -2.83 8.60
C THR A 41 2.88 -2.97 8.13
N ALA A 42 2.09 -3.74 8.84
CA ALA A 42 0.66 -3.88 8.55
C ALA A 42 -0.13 -3.05 9.55
N THR A 43 -1.17 -2.38 9.09
CA THR A 43 -2.05 -1.59 9.96
C THR A 43 -3.48 -2.05 9.82
N ASP A 44 -4.27 -1.80 10.86
CA ASP A 44 -5.71 -2.06 10.87
C ASP A 44 -6.32 -1.29 12.03
N VAL A 45 -7.61 -0.98 11.96
CA VAL A 45 -8.30 -0.35 13.09
C VAL A 45 -8.52 -1.34 14.22
N HIS A 46 -8.50 -2.63 13.94
CA HIS A 46 -8.62 -3.70 14.93
C HIS A 46 -7.27 -4.37 15.13
N PRO A 47 -6.99 -4.90 16.33
CA PRO A 47 -5.79 -5.72 16.52
C PRO A 47 -5.84 -6.93 15.60
N ARG A 48 -4.73 -7.24 14.95
CA ARG A 48 -4.62 -8.38 14.03
C ARG A 48 -3.36 -9.16 14.32
N ALA A 49 -3.44 -10.47 14.16
CA ALA A 49 -2.26 -11.33 14.21
C ALA A 49 -1.55 -11.27 12.88
N VAL A 50 -0.23 -11.08 12.91
CA VAL A 50 0.59 -11.01 11.70
C VAL A 50 1.77 -11.97 11.83
N PRO A 51 2.42 -12.34 10.71
CA PRO A 51 3.62 -13.18 10.76
C PRO A 51 4.73 -12.51 11.57
N ALA A 52 5.65 -13.33 12.08
CA ALA A 52 6.72 -12.85 12.96
C ALA A 52 7.62 -11.81 12.29
N ASN A 53 7.77 -11.87 10.96
CA ASN A 53 8.62 -10.94 10.22
C ASN A 53 7.87 -9.73 9.68
N VAL A 54 6.62 -9.53 10.11
CA VAL A 54 5.81 -8.37 9.76
C VAL A 54 5.51 -7.62 11.06
N SER A 55 5.69 -6.30 11.06
CA SER A 55 5.31 -5.47 12.21
C SER A 55 3.83 -5.13 12.11
N PHE A 56 3.15 -4.99 13.25
CA PHE A 56 1.77 -4.57 13.26
C PHE A 56 1.60 -3.32 14.12
N GLU A 57 0.84 -2.35 13.60
CA GLU A 57 0.46 -1.15 14.33
C GLU A 57 -1.02 -0.88 14.11
N ARG A 58 -1.69 -0.49 15.15
CA ARG A 58 -3.10 -0.12 15.06
C ARG A 58 -3.20 1.32 14.58
N ASP A 59 -4.02 1.57 13.56
CA ASP A 59 -4.14 2.90 12.99
C ASP A 59 -5.49 3.06 12.29
N ASP A 60 -5.97 4.30 12.24
CA ASP A 60 -7.21 4.67 11.56
C ASP A 60 -6.86 5.72 10.51
N LEU A 61 -7.12 5.42 9.24
CA LEU A 61 -6.81 6.32 8.14
C LEU A 61 -7.56 7.66 8.23
N THR A 62 -8.66 7.72 8.97
CA THR A 62 -9.39 8.98 9.16
C THR A 62 -8.79 9.85 10.25
N ASP A 63 -7.87 9.30 11.03
CA ASP A 63 -7.12 10.02 12.06
C ASP A 63 -5.76 9.35 12.19
N PRO A 64 -4.91 9.45 11.17
CA PRO A 64 -3.72 8.63 11.08
C PRO A 64 -2.58 9.11 11.97
N ASP A 65 -1.77 8.16 12.43
CA ASP A 65 -0.49 8.46 13.04
C ASP A 65 0.54 8.49 11.92
N HIS A 66 0.90 9.66 11.47
CA HIS A 66 1.79 9.84 10.33
C HIS A 66 3.17 9.22 10.53
N ARG A 67 3.59 9.03 11.78
CA ARG A 67 4.88 8.42 12.08
C ARG A 67 4.96 6.97 11.57
N LEU A 68 3.83 6.28 11.49
CA LEU A 68 3.79 4.90 11.03
C LEU A 68 4.15 4.78 9.54
N TYR A 69 3.93 5.84 8.79
CA TYR A 69 4.14 5.85 7.34
C TYR A 69 5.47 6.50 6.96
N ALA A 70 6.12 7.17 7.90
CA ALA A 70 7.37 7.85 7.63
C ALA A 70 8.43 6.81 7.23
N GLY A 71 9.13 7.08 6.15
CA GLY A 71 10.14 6.15 5.64
C GLY A 71 9.61 5.05 4.76
N ALA A 72 8.30 4.95 4.56
CA ALA A 72 7.74 3.97 3.63
C ALA A 72 7.98 4.40 2.19
N ASP A 73 8.36 3.44 1.35
CA ASP A 73 8.47 3.65 -0.09
C ASP A 73 7.13 3.48 -0.77
N ALA A 74 6.28 2.64 -0.21
CA ALA A 74 4.95 2.38 -0.74
C ALA A 74 3.96 2.15 0.40
N VAL A 75 2.73 2.59 0.18
CA VAL A 75 1.57 2.27 1.00
C VAL A 75 0.62 1.50 0.10
N TYR A 76 0.18 0.33 0.54
CA TYR A 76 -0.70 -0.46 -0.31
C TYR A 76 -1.89 -0.99 0.50
N ALA A 77 -2.98 -1.30 -0.22
CA ALA A 77 -4.18 -1.83 0.41
C ALA A 77 -4.91 -2.73 -0.57
N ARG A 78 -5.52 -3.80 -0.07
CA ARG A 78 -6.35 -4.69 -0.88
C ARG A 78 -7.80 -4.47 -0.55
N ASN A 79 -8.65 -4.44 -1.58
CA ASN A 79 -10.11 -4.29 -1.43
C ASN A 79 -10.46 -3.07 -0.57
N LEU A 80 -9.87 -1.95 -0.90
CA LEU A 80 -10.02 -0.73 -0.11
C LEU A 80 -11.35 -0.07 -0.43
N PRO A 81 -12.21 0.17 0.58
CA PRO A 81 -13.48 0.88 0.34
C PRO A 81 -13.24 2.28 -0.20
N ARG A 82 -14.14 2.75 -1.06
CA ARG A 82 -14.01 4.05 -1.71
C ARG A 82 -13.81 5.21 -0.73
N GLU A 83 -14.50 5.16 0.41
CA GLU A 83 -14.38 6.23 1.40
C GLU A 83 -12.99 6.33 2.01
N LEU A 84 -12.15 5.31 1.85
CA LEU A 84 -10.79 5.32 2.36
C LEU A 84 -9.75 5.62 1.29
N HIS A 85 -10.15 5.75 0.01
CA HIS A 85 -9.18 6.01 -1.05
C HIS A 85 -8.45 7.34 -0.84
N ARG A 86 -9.18 8.42 -0.56
CA ARG A 86 -8.57 9.72 -0.33
C ARG A 86 -7.73 9.78 0.94
N PRO A 87 -8.21 9.27 2.08
CA PRO A 87 -7.38 9.24 3.28
C PRO A 87 -6.09 8.42 3.09
N ALA A 88 -6.17 7.28 2.42
CA ALA A 88 -4.99 6.47 2.16
C ALA A 88 -4.00 7.20 1.24
N ARG A 89 -4.52 7.84 0.19
CA ARG A 89 -3.66 8.63 -0.69
C ARG A 89 -2.98 9.75 0.08
N ALA A 90 -3.70 10.37 1.02
CA ALA A 90 -3.15 11.48 1.78
C ALA A 90 -1.97 11.04 2.66
N VAL A 91 -2.08 9.89 3.36
CA VAL A 91 -0.97 9.43 4.18
C VAL A 91 0.24 9.03 3.32
N ALA A 92 0.00 8.44 2.16
CA ALA A 92 1.09 8.09 1.26
C ALA A 92 1.79 9.35 0.73
N ARG A 93 1.01 10.34 0.32
CA ARG A 93 1.56 11.61 -0.18
C ARG A 93 2.39 12.31 0.89
N GLU A 94 1.90 12.34 2.11
CA GLU A 94 2.61 12.96 3.23
C GLU A 94 3.95 12.27 3.46
N ALA A 95 3.99 10.96 3.30
CA ALA A 95 5.21 10.17 3.50
C ALA A 95 6.12 10.16 2.28
N GLY A 96 5.68 10.71 1.15
CA GLY A 96 6.46 10.63 -0.08
C GLY A 96 6.43 9.25 -0.72
N ALA A 97 5.41 8.45 -0.42
CA ALA A 97 5.32 7.06 -0.84
C ALA A 97 4.38 6.89 -2.03
N THR A 98 4.67 5.88 -2.85
CA THR A 98 3.72 5.45 -3.88
C THR A 98 2.53 4.78 -3.21
N PHE A 99 1.32 5.08 -3.68
CA PHE A 99 0.12 4.46 -3.16
C PHE A 99 -0.42 3.48 -4.21
N LEU A 100 -0.63 2.21 -3.79
CA LEU A 100 -1.13 1.17 -4.68
C LEU A 100 -2.28 0.46 -3.98
N PHE A 101 -3.36 0.19 -4.71
CA PHE A 101 -4.51 -0.43 -4.07
C PHE A 101 -5.38 -1.17 -5.07
N THR A 102 -6.15 -2.13 -4.56
CA THR A 102 -7.25 -2.73 -5.29
C THR A 102 -8.56 -2.25 -4.70
N THR A 103 -9.62 -2.29 -5.50
CA THR A 103 -10.93 -1.80 -5.09
C THR A 103 -11.82 -2.95 -4.63
N LEU A 104 -12.96 -2.61 -4.03
CA LEU A 104 -13.97 -3.60 -3.68
C LEU A 104 -14.80 -3.92 -4.93
N GLY A 105 -14.81 -5.18 -5.28
CA GLY A 105 -15.60 -5.64 -6.42
C GLY A 105 -15.26 -4.88 -7.69
N SER A 106 -16.26 -4.32 -8.32
CA SER A 106 -16.10 -3.59 -9.58
C SER A 106 -16.10 -2.08 -9.39
N GLU A 107 -15.87 -1.60 -8.17
CA GLU A 107 -15.84 -0.16 -7.92
C GLU A 107 -14.66 0.50 -8.63
N PHE A 108 -14.89 1.74 -9.07
CA PHE A 108 -13.82 2.55 -9.63
C PHE A 108 -13.11 3.34 -8.54
N PRO A 109 -11.84 3.69 -8.75
CA PRO A 109 -11.11 4.50 -7.79
C PRO A 109 -11.79 5.85 -7.55
N ALA A 110 -11.74 6.31 -6.32
CA ALA A 110 -12.20 7.65 -5.95
C ALA A 110 -11.11 8.70 -6.13
N VAL A 111 -9.90 8.28 -6.54
CA VAL A 111 -8.75 9.15 -6.78
C VAL A 111 -8.17 8.84 -8.15
N ASP A 112 -7.45 9.79 -8.72
CA ASP A 112 -6.77 9.56 -9.99
C ASP A 112 -5.68 8.52 -9.80
N ALA A 113 -5.74 7.46 -10.58
CA ALA A 113 -4.80 6.36 -10.47
C ALA A 113 -4.64 5.69 -11.83
N THR A 114 -3.49 5.07 -12.04
CA THR A 114 -3.20 4.35 -13.26
C THR A 114 -3.50 2.87 -13.03
N PRO A 115 -4.40 2.25 -13.81
CA PRO A 115 -4.70 0.84 -13.66
C PRO A 115 -3.59 -0.03 -14.25
N GLU A 116 -3.30 -1.13 -13.55
CA GLU A 116 -2.38 -2.17 -14.01
C GLU A 116 -3.12 -3.49 -13.94
N THR A 117 -3.22 -4.18 -15.06
CA THR A 117 -3.91 -5.47 -15.10
C THR A 117 -2.99 -6.57 -14.63
N LEU A 118 -3.42 -7.29 -13.58
CA LEU A 118 -2.72 -8.46 -13.07
C LEU A 118 -3.64 -9.67 -13.19
N PRO A 119 -3.11 -10.89 -13.09
CA PRO A 119 -3.97 -12.08 -13.10
C PRO A 119 -5.03 -12.00 -12.01
N GLY A 120 -6.28 -11.92 -12.40
CA GLY A 120 -7.42 -11.92 -11.49
C GLY A 120 -7.67 -10.62 -10.75
N GLU A 121 -6.95 -9.53 -11.08
CA GLU A 121 -7.10 -8.31 -10.32
C GLU A 121 -6.61 -7.10 -11.12
N THR A 122 -7.17 -5.93 -10.83
CA THR A 122 -6.64 -4.66 -11.32
C THR A 122 -6.01 -3.93 -10.13
N LEU A 123 -4.76 -3.58 -10.27
CA LEU A 123 -4.03 -2.78 -9.29
C LEU A 123 -4.00 -1.33 -9.77
N TYR A 124 -4.33 -0.41 -8.88
CA TYR A 124 -4.30 1.02 -9.18
C TYR A 124 -3.10 1.65 -8.51
N ALA A 125 -2.31 2.41 -9.27
CA ALA A 125 -1.10 3.04 -8.76
C ALA A 125 -1.21 4.56 -8.83
N VAL A 126 -0.90 5.21 -7.71
CA VAL A 126 -0.82 6.66 -7.61
C VAL A 126 0.62 6.98 -7.24
N THR A 127 1.36 7.53 -8.20
CA THR A 127 2.73 7.95 -7.90
C THR A 127 2.68 9.22 -7.08
N THR A 128 3.67 9.37 -6.22
CA THR A 128 3.78 10.55 -5.40
C THR A 128 3.97 11.76 -6.29
N ASP A 129 3.04 12.67 -6.19
CA ASP A 129 3.11 13.90 -6.94
C ASP A 129 3.90 14.91 -6.13
N HIS A 130 5.17 14.65 -5.97
CA HIS A 130 6.03 15.67 -5.41
C HIS A 130 6.20 16.73 -6.43
N PRO A 131 5.98 17.99 -6.07
CA PRO A 131 6.55 19.03 -6.90
C PRO A 131 8.03 18.79 -6.84
N THR A 132 8.53 18.08 -7.80
CA THR A 132 9.95 17.90 -7.92
C THR A 132 10.54 19.28 -7.99
N PRO A 133 11.40 19.62 -7.09
CA PRO A 133 12.08 20.89 -7.23
C PRO A 133 12.67 20.86 -8.62
N ALA A 134 12.38 21.86 -9.32
CA ALA A 134 12.84 21.91 -10.67
C ALA A 134 14.23 21.44 -10.72
N GLY A 135 14.43 20.45 -11.28
CA GLY A 135 15.66 19.88 -11.26
C GLY A 135 15.75 18.76 -10.40
N GLU A 136 15.21 18.30 -9.92
CA GLU A 136 15.43 17.23 -9.20
C GLU A 136 14.77 16.21 -9.61
N ARG A 137 14.49 16.19 -10.03
CA ARG A 137 13.88 15.66 -10.22
C ARG A 137 13.74 14.93 -10.76
N ARG A 138 13.94 14.47 -10.71
CA ARG A 138 13.77 14.14 -10.96
C ARG A 138 13.79 13.78 -11.52
N ARG A 139 14.16 13.66 -11.59
CA ARG A 139 14.12 13.75 -11.85
C ARG A 139 13.86 13.63 -12.34
N ALA A 140 13.86 13.50 -12.53
CA ALA A 140 13.55 13.82 -12.88
C ALA A 140 13.42 13.92 -13.14
#